data_be70586de05e8cf71b306fb20f0b774d
#
_entry.id   be70586de05e8cf71b306fb20f0b774d
#
_cell.length_a   1.000
_cell.length_b   1.000
_cell.length_c   1.000
_cell.angle_alpha   90.00
_cell.angle_beta   90.00
_cell.angle_gamma   90.00
#
_symmetry.space_group_name_H-M   'P 1'
#
loop_
_entity.id
_entity.type
_entity.pdbx_description
1 polymer ?
#
loop_
_entity_poly.entity_id
_entity_poly.type
_entity_poly.pdbx_seq_one_letter_code
_entity_poly.pdbx_strand_id
1 'polypeptide(L)'
;MGISPNISADAQRLHTSSLVFDTHIDTATHLLWRNPDFATRLDAGHVDIPRLREGGVDVAFFAIWINDETSDLDAMRLTLREIDAIHRTIDANPDDLALALNAEDVVLARSEGKIAVLISIEGGRGVDEDLGILRTFYRVGVRSITLAWGAATGWIDSHNEERHGGLTDFGRGVVAEMQ
;
A
#
# COMPACT_ATOMS: atom_id res chain seq x y z
N MET A 1 16.95 -23.52 11.35
CA MET A 1 15.92 -24.56 11.10
C MET A 1 14.57 -23.93 11.40
N GLY A 2 13.84 -23.53 10.35
CA GLY A 2 12.47 -23.01 10.50
C GLY A 2 11.56 -24.17 10.90
N ILE A 3 10.80 -23.99 11.99
CA ILE A 3 9.70 -24.89 12.34
C ILE A 3 8.64 -24.67 11.25
N SER A 4 8.51 -25.62 10.31
CA SER A 4 7.31 -25.64 9.44
C SER A 4 6.10 -25.80 10.37
N PRO A 5 5.18 -24.85 10.43
CA PRO A 5 3.97 -25.05 11.24
C PRO A 5 3.26 -26.28 10.73
N ASN A 6 2.84 -27.16 11.66
CA ASN A 6 2.04 -28.33 11.30
C ASN A 6 0.61 -27.85 10.98
N ILE A 7 0.41 -27.40 9.74
CA ILE A 7 -0.86 -26.83 9.26
C ILE A 7 -1.82 -27.99 9.00
N SER A 8 -3.01 -27.97 9.62
CA SER A 8 -4.02 -28.99 9.37
C SER A 8 -4.52 -28.96 7.91
N ALA A 9 -4.94 -30.09 7.38
CA ALA A 9 -5.51 -30.18 6.04
C ALA A 9 -6.75 -29.27 5.86
N ASP A 10 -7.54 -29.05 6.93
CA ASP A 10 -8.70 -28.18 6.92
C ASP A 10 -8.28 -26.70 6.80
N ALA A 11 -7.26 -26.28 7.56
CA ALA A 11 -6.73 -24.93 7.48
C ALA A 11 -6.13 -24.66 6.09
N GLN A 12 -5.39 -25.63 5.54
CA GLN A 12 -4.83 -25.52 4.18
C GLN A 12 -5.95 -25.41 3.13
N ARG A 13 -7.00 -26.22 3.22
CA ARG A 13 -8.15 -26.13 2.29
C ARG A 13 -8.84 -24.78 2.39
N LEU A 14 -9.12 -24.31 3.62
CA LEU A 14 -9.75 -23.01 3.83
C LEU A 14 -8.91 -21.88 3.21
N HIS A 15 -7.63 -21.83 3.51
CA HIS A 15 -6.71 -20.81 2.97
C HIS A 15 -6.71 -20.83 1.43
N THR A 16 -6.52 -22.00 0.81
CA THR A 16 -6.45 -22.13 -0.65
C THR A 16 -7.77 -21.79 -1.36
N SER A 17 -8.92 -22.00 -0.68
CA SER A 17 -10.24 -21.70 -1.25
C SER A 17 -10.70 -20.27 -0.99
N SER A 18 -10.03 -19.54 -0.11
CA SER A 18 -10.36 -18.15 0.26
C SER A 18 -9.69 -17.15 -0.68
N LEU A 19 -10.20 -15.93 -0.68
CA LEU A 19 -9.49 -14.77 -1.23
C LEU A 19 -8.64 -14.18 -0.10
N VAL A 20 -7.31 -14.24 -0.25
CA VAL A 20 -6.35 -13.87 0.79
C VAL A 20 -5.85 -12.46 0.55
N PHE A 21 -6.13 -11.57 1.49
CA PHE A 21 -5.66 -10.17 1.48
C PHE A 21 -4.54 -9.97 2.49
N ASP A 22 -3.44 -9.37 2.04
CA ASP A 22 -2.52 -8.65 2.90
C ASP A 22 -2.83 -7.16 2.77
N THR A 23 -3.35 -6.55 3.82
CA THR A 23 -3.86 -5.17 3.77
C THR A 23 -2.80 -4.12 4.05
N HIS A 24 -1.54 -4.51 4.30
CA HIS A 24 -0.45 -3.57 4.57
C HIS A 24 0.93 -4.19 4.37
N ILE A 25 1.63 -3.78 3.33
CA ILE A 25 2.99 -4.24 3.03
C ILE A 25 3.90 -3.03 2.78
N ASP A 26 4.91 -2.81 3.63
CA ASP A 26 5.90 -1.72 3.54
C ASP A 26 6.98 -2.00 2.50
N THR A 27 6.60 -2.23 1.25
CA THR A 27 7.57 -2.53 0.20
C THR A 27 7.87 -1.36 -0.74
N ALA A 28 7.01 -0.32 -0.78
CA ALA A 28 7.12 0.79 -1.71
C ALA A 28 8.48 1.52 -1.63
N THR A 29 8.92 1.83 -0.41
CA THR A 29 10.23 2.43 -0.16
C THR A 29 11.39 1.56 -0.67
N HIS A 30 11.28 0.23 -0.52
CA HIS A 30 12.28 -0.71 -1.02
C HIS A 30 12.32 -0.72 -2.55
N LEU A 31 11.14 -0.72 -3.20
CA LEU A 31 11.03 -0.63 -4.66
C LEU A 31 11.65 0.67 -5.20
N LEU A 32 11.41 1.81 -4.53
CA LEU A 32 11.96 3.10 -4.93
C LEU A 32 13.49 3.14 -4.83
N TRP A 33 14.05 2.76 -3.67
CA TRP A 33 15.46 3.00 -3.39
C TRP A 33 16.40 1.90 -3.86
N ARG A 34 15.93 0.67 -3.98
CA ARG A 34 16.75 -0.48 -4.38
C ARG A 34 16.42 -1.00 -5.76
N ASN A 35 15.24 -0.68 -6.29
CA ASN A 35 14.76 -1.14 -7.60
C ASN A 35 15.07 -2.64 -7.84
N PRO A 36 14.67 -3.55 -6.92
CA PRO A 36 15.03 -4.95 -6.99
C PRO A 36 14.31 -5.65 -8.15
N ASP A 37 14.87 -6.75 -8.63
CA ASP A 37 14.13 -7.70 -9.47
C ASP A 37 13.08 -8.44 -8.60
N PHE A 38 11.88 -7.88 -8.54
CA PHE A 38 10.80 -8.34 -7.66
C PHE A 38 10.25 -9.72 -8.05
N ALA A 39 10.54 -10.18 -9.30
CA ALA A 39 10.21 -11.53 -9.76
C ALA A 39 11.06 -12.61 -9.12
N THR A 40 12.19 -12.25 -8.50
CA THR A 40 13.10 -13.20 -7.86
C THR A 40 12.99 -13.14 -6.35
N ARG A 41 13.42 -14.24 -5.67
CA ARG A 41 13.52 -14.23 -4.21
C ARG A 41 14.64 -13.29 -3.78
N LEU A 42 14.29 -12.26 -3.06
CA LEU A 42 15.21 -11.22 -2.60
C LEU A 42 15.99 -11.66 -1.36
N ASP A 43 17.27 -11.29 -1.29
CA ASP A 43 18.13 -11.55 -0.12
C ASP A 43 17.75 -10.67 1.09
N ALA A 44 17.08 -9.54 0.86
CA ALA A 44 16.65 -8.58 1.89
C ALA A 44 15.17 -8.28 1.76
N GLY A 45 14.53 -7.95 2.88
CA GLY A 45 13.08 -7.72 2.98
C GLY A 45 12.32 -9.02 3.20
N HIS A 46 11.00 -8.92 3.25
CA HIS A 46 10.10 -10.02 3.57
C HIS A 46 9.15 -10.37 2.42
N VAL A 47 9.06 -9.51 1.41
CA VAL A 47 8.09 -9.61 0.33
C VAL A 47 8.78 -9.56 -1.03
N ASP A 48 8.42 -10.49 -1.89
CA ASP A 48 8.69 -10.60 -3.32
C ASP A 48 7.61 -11.47 -3.95
N ILE A 49 7.53 -11.52 -5.26
CA ILE A 49 6.51 -12.33 -5.96
C ILE A 49 6.58 -13.80 -5.55
N PRO A 50 7.75 -14.47 -5.50
CA PRO A 50 7.83 -15.86 -5.03
C PRO A 50 7.24 -16.07 -3.64
N ARG A 51 7.51 -15.16 -2.67
CA ARG A 51 6.98 -15.30 -1.31
C ARG A 51 5.49 -15.01 -1.22
N LEU A 52 4.97 -14.03 -1.96
CA LEU A 52 3.53 -13.78 -2.06
C LEU A 52 2.80 -14.99 -2.60
N ARG A 53 3.32 -15.63 -3.66
CA ARG A 53 2.75 -16.86 -4.24
C ARG A 53 2.83 -18.04 -3.28
N GLU A 54 3.96 -18.26 -2.60
CA GLU A 54 4.13 -19.30 -1.58
C GLU A 54 3.17 -19.11 -0.40
N GLY A 55 2.93 -17.84 -0.01
CA GLY A 55 1.97 -17.47 1.02
C GLY A 55 0.52 -17.56 0.57
N GLY A 56 0.26 -17.77 -0.73
CA GLY A 56 -1.10 -17.80 -1.29
C GLY A 56 -1.82 -16.46 -1.17
N VAL A 57 -1.09 -15.35 -1.24
CA VAL A 57 -1.64 -13.99 -1.20
C VAL A 57 -2.23 -13.66 -2.57
N ASP A 58 -3.52 -13.36 -2.62
CA ASP A 58 -4.22 -12.95 -3.84
C ASP A 58 -4.21 -11.43 -4.02
N VAL A 59 -4.23 -10.69 -2.93
CA VAL A 59 -4.34 -9.23 -2.91
C VAL A 59 -3.36 -8.62 -1.92
N ALA A 60 -2.58 -7.64 -2.36
CA ALA A 60 -1.59 -6.97 -1.52
C ALA A 60 -1.74 -5.44 -1.60
N PHE A 61 -1.87 -4.79 -0.44
CA PHE A 61 -1.82 -3.34 -0.34
C PHE A 61 -0.37 -2.89 -0.16
N PHE A 62 0.19 -2.28 -1.19
CA PHE A 62 1.53 -1.70 -1.12
C PHE A 62 1.43 -0.33 -0.46
N ALA A 63 1.87 -0.26 0.80
CA ALA A 63 1.81 0.93 1.63
C ALA A 63 3.00 1.85 1.33
N ILE A 64 2.69 3.11 1.13
CA ILE A 64 3.65 4.21 0.97
C ILE A 64 3.75 4.92 2.31
N TRP A 65 4.89 4.80 2.96
CA TRP A 65 5.15 5.47 4.22
C TRP A 65 6.24 6.52 4.08
N ILE A 66 5.98 7.72 4.59
CA ILE A 66 6.94 8.82 4.59
C ILE A 66 7.26 9.22 6.03
N ASN A 67 8.56 9.31 6.33
CA ASN A 67 9.04 9.70 7.65
C ASN A 67 8.46 11.04 8.11
N ASP A 68 8.03 11.13 9.37
CA ASP A 68 7.42 12.31 9.97
C ASP A 68 8.33 13.56 10.00
N GLU A 69 9.64 13.39 9.92
CA GLU A 69 10.61 14.50 9.84
C GLU A 69 10.69 15.11 8.43
N THR A 70 10.04 14.50 7.44
CA THR A 70 10.03 14.99 6.05
C THR A 70 9.12 16.23 5.94
N SER A 71 9.57 17.27 5.22
CA SER A 71 8.69 18.41 4.92
C SER A 71 7.47 17.98 4.08
N ASP A 72 6.34 18.68 4.20
CA ASP A 72 5.10 18.28 3.51
C ASP A 72 5.30 18.28 1.97
N LEU A 73 6.03 19.24 1.42
CA LEU A 73 6.38 19.27 0.00
C LEU A 73 7.23 18.06 -0.44
N ASP A 74 8.25 17.71 0.36
CA ASP A 74 9.07 16.52 0.07
C ASP A 74 8.29 15.24 0.29
N ALA A 75 7.37 15.20 1.26
CA ALA A 75 6.47 14.07 1.49
C ALA A 75 5.59 13.81 0.27
N MET A 76 4.95 14.84 -0.28
CA MET A 76 4.18 14.74 -1.52
C MET A 76 5.04 14.21 -2.68
N ARG A 77 6.24 14.79 -2.86
CA ARG A 77 7.18 14.38 -3.92
C ARG A 77 7.62 12.92 -3.75
N LEU A 78 7.93 12.48 -2.53
CA LEU A 78 8.33 11.10 -2.26
C LEU A 78 7.16 10.14 -2.49
N THR A 79 5.95 10.50 -2.06
CA THR A 79 4.73 9.72 -2.30
C THR A 79 4.54 9.46 -3.80
N LEU A 80 4.66 10.48 -4.65
CA LEU A 80 4.56 10.31 -6.11
C LEU A 80 5.67 9.42 -6.69
N ARG A 81 6.89 9.50 -6.15
CA ARG A 81 8.01 8.64 -6.59
C ARG A 81 7.81 7.18 -6.18
N GLU A 82 7.22 6.92 -5.00
CA GLU A 82 6.91 5.56 -4.57
C GLU A 82 5.73 4.98 -5.37
N ILE A 83 4.72 5.80 -5.70
CA ILE A 83 3.65 5.41 -6.64
C ILE A 83 4.24 4.99 -7.99
N ASP A 84 5.14 5.79 -8.56
CA ASP A 84 5.84 5.45 -9.80
C ASP A 84 6.63 4.14 -9.68
N ALA A 85 7.33 3.93 -8.58
CA ALA A 85 8.08 2.69 -8.34
C ALA A 85 7.16 1.45 -8.29
N ILE A 86 5.98 1.57 -7.67
CA ILE A 86 4.97 0.51 -7.67
C ILE A 86 4.49 0.23 -9.09
N HIS A 87 4.11 1.26 -9.86
CA HIS A 87 3.68 1.10 -11.25
C HIS A 87 4.74 0.41 -12.11
N ARG A 88 6.00 0.88 -12.03
CA ARG A 88 7.11 0.24 -12.76
C ARG A 88 7.30 -1.23 -12.36
N THR A 89 7.11 -1.57 -11.10
CA THR A 89 7.20 -2.96 -10.64
C THR A 89 6.08 -3.82 -11.22
N ILE A 90 4.85 -3.30 -11.29
CA ILE A 90 3.71 -3.98 -11.92
C ILE A 90 3.97 -4.15 -13.41
N ASP A 91 4.38 -3.09 -14.11
CA ASP A 91 4.65 -3.09 -15.55
C ASP A 91 5.80 -4.05 -15.94
N ALA A 92 6.78 -4.21 -15.06
CA ALA A 92 7.88 -5.16 -15.25
C ALA A 92 7.47 -6.63 -15.01
N ASN A 93 6.33 -6.87 -14.35
CA ASN A 93 5.86 -8.21 -13.97
C ASN A 93 4.38 -8.43 -14.38
N PRO A 94 4.01 -8.24 -15.65
CA PRO A 94 2.62 -8.24 -16.09
C PRO A 94 1.93 -9.60 -16.01
N ASP A 95 2.70 -10.69 -15.93
CA ASP A 95 2.18 -12.05 -15.78
C ASP A 95 1.91 -12.42 -14.31
N ASP A 96 2.45 -11.66 -13.38
CA ASP A 96 2.40 -11.93 -11.95
C ASP A 96 1.57 -10.93 -11.16
N LEU A 97 1.60 -9.65 -11.56
CA LEU A 97 0.99 -8.53 -10.85
C LEU A 97 -0.04 -7.81 -11.72
N ALA A 98 -1.09 -7.29 -11.10
CA ALA A 98 -2.04 -6.39 -11.74
C ALA A 98 -2.45 -5.27 -10.78
N LEU A 99 -2.47 -4.01 -11.26
CA LEU A 99 -3.04 -2.92 -10.49
C LEU A 99 -4.54 -3.11 -10.34
N ALA A 100 -5.05 -3.05 -9.10
CA ALA A 100 -6.48 -3.07 -8.84
C ALA A 100 -6.97 -1.70 -8.36
N LEU A 101 -7.99 -1.18 -9.03
CA LEU A 101 -8.62 0.10 -8.72
C LEU A 101 -10.02 -0.04 -8.11
N ASN A 102 -10.57 -1.25 -8.19
CA ASN A 102 -11.91 -1.61 -7.72
C ASN A 102 -11.99 -3.12 -7.46
N ALA A 103 -13.13 -3.61 -7.01
CA ALA A 103 -13.35 -5.03 -6.69
C ALA A 103 -13.33 -5.93 -7.92
N GLU A 104 -13.80 -5.42 -9.07
CA GLU A 104 -13.81 -6.16 -10.33
C GLU A 104 -12.39 -6.45 -10.81
N ASP A 105 -11.46 -5.50 -10.66
CA ASP A 105 -10.04 -5.69 -10.99
C ASP A 105 -9.40 -6.79 -10.12
N VAL A 106 -9.76 -6.86 -8.83
CA VAL A 106 -9.30 -7.93 -7.92
C VAL A 106 -9.77 -9.30 -8.40
N VAL A 107 -11.05 -9.41 -8.76
CA VAL A 107 -11.63 -10.67 -9.28
C VAL A 107 -10.96 -11.07 -10.59
N LEU A 108 -10.74 -10.11 -11.49
CA LEU A 108 -10.06 -10.34 -12.76
C LEU A 108 -8.62 -10.82 -12.55
N ALA A 109 -7.83 -10.11 -11.75
CA ALA A 109 -6.45 -10.48 -11.45
C ALA A 109 -6.36 -11.92 -10.93
N ARG A 110 -7.22 -12.29 -9.96
CA ARG A 110 -7.28 -13.65 -9.44
C ARG A 110 -7.63 -14.68 -10.51
N SER A 111 -8.59 -14.38 -11.39
CA SER A 111 -9.00 -15.29 -12.45
C SER A 111 -7.88 -15.53 -13.48
N GLU A 112 -6.96 -14.57 -13.61
CA GLU A 112 -5.76 -14.65 -14.46
C GLU A 112 -4.55 -15.25 -13.72
N GLY A 113 -4.69 -15.63 -12.45
CA GLY A 113 -3.60 -16.16 -11.63
C GLY A 113 -2.58 -15.10 -11.22
N LYS A 114 -2.95 -13.82 -11.23
CA LYS A 114 -2.12 -12.69 -10.82
C LYS A 114 -2.45 -12.24 -9.40
N ILE A 115 -1.49 -11.58 -8.76
CA ILE A 115 -1.68 -10.91 -7.48
C ILE A 115 -2.19 -9.50 -7.76
N ALA A 116 -3.34 -9.15 -7.21
CA ALA A 116 -3.88 -7.79 -7.30
C ALA A 116 -3.10 -6.86 -6.35
N VAL A 117 -2.56 -5.77 -6.87
CA VAL A 117 -1.85 -4.75 -6.10
C VAL A 117 -2.75 -3.54 -5.94
N LEU A 118 -3.01 -3.12 -4.70
CA LEU A 118 -3.65 -1.84 -4.38
C LEU A 118 -2.59 -0.90 -3.79
N ILE A 119 -2.64 0.37 -4.18
CA ILE A 119 -1.76 1.40 -3.65
C ILE A 119 -2.44 2.05 -2.45
N SER A 120 -1.77 2.03 -1.29
CA SER A 120 -2.20 2.74 -0.08
C SER A 120 -1.14 3.73 0.37
N ILE A 121 -1.56 4.76 1.09
CA ILE A 121 -0.66 5.73 1.73
C ILE A 121 -0.83 5.60 3.23
N GLU A 122 0.27 5.47 3.97
CA GLU A 122 0.29 5.43 5.42
C GLU A 122 0.68 6.81 5.98
N GLY A 123 -0.32 7.51 6.52
CA GLY A 123 -0.19 8.88 7.01
C GLY A 123 -0.54 9.94 5.96
N GLY A 124 -1.27 10.95 6.39
CA GLY A 124 -1.85 11.98 5.52
C GLY A 124 -0.91 13.13 5.12
N ARG A 125 0.38 13.08 5.51
CA ARG A 125 1.33 14.18 5.31
C ARG A 125 1.46 14.62 3.85
N GLY A 126 1.53 13.68 2.92
CA GLY A 126 1.68 13.98 1.49
C GLY A 126 0.48 14.69 0.84
N VAL A 127 -0.65 14.83 1.55
CA VAL A 127 -1.83 15.58 1.04
C VAL A 127 -1.60 17.11 1.09
N ASP A 128 -0.71 17.58 1.98
CA ASP A 128 -0.24 18.99 2.06
C ASP A 128 -1.39 20.02 2.02
N GLU A 129 -2.46 19.78 2.79
CA GLU A 129 -3.66 20.67 2.88
C GLU A 129 -4.23 21.12 1.51
N ASP A 130 -4.11 20.28 0.47
CA ASP A 130 -4.66 20.51 -0.86
C ASP A 130 -5.47 19.31 -1.38
N LEU A 131 -6.78 19.48 -1.50
CA LEU A 131 -7.67 18.45 -2.06
C LEU A 131 -7.35 18.13 -3.54
N GLY A 132 -6.69 19.02 -4.26
CA GLY A 132 -6.21 18.75 -5.62
C GLY A 132 -5.12 17.67 -5.64
N ILE A 133 -4.24 17.66 -4.63
CA ILE A 133 -3.23 16.62 -4.42
C ILE A 133 -3.92 15.28 -4.10
N LEU A 134 -4.89 15.28 -3.17
CA LEU A 134 -5.67 14.08 -2.83
C LEU A 134 -6.34 13.47 -4.08
N ARG A 135 -7.02 14.30 -4.88
CA ARG A 135 -7.63 13.84 -6.15
C ARG A 135 -6.60 13.33 -7.16
N THR A 136 -5.39 13.90 -7.15
CA THR A 136 -4.31 13.44 -8.01
C THR A 136 -3.82 12.06 -7.57
N PHE A 137 -3.63 11.82 -6.27
CA PHE A 137 -3.31 10.49 -5.76
C PHE A 137 -4.35 9.44 -6.18
N TYR A 138 -5.64 9.76 -6.09
CA TYR A 138 -6.70 8.88 -6.58
C TYR A 138 -6.55 8.57 -8.09
N ARG A 139 -6.29 9.60 -8.91
CA ARG A 139 -6.12 9.43 -10.37
C ARG A 139 -4.92 8.56 -10.75
N VAL A 140 -3.85 8.61 -9.95
CA VAL A 140 -2.65 7.77 -10.17
C VAL A 140 -2.73 6.41 -9.47
N GLY A 141 -3.89 6.03 -8.93
CA GLY A 141 -4.17 4.66 -8.49
C GLY A 141 -4.26 4.44 -6.98
N VAL A 142 -4.06 5.45 -6.13
CA VAL A 142 -4.25 5.29 -4.68
C VAL A 142 -5.71 4.99 -4.36
N ARG A 143 -5.95 4.00 -3.47
CA ARG A 143 -7.31 3.60 -3.05
C ARG A 143 -7.52 3.61 -1.55
N SER A 144 -6.47 3.78 -0.77
CA SER A 144 -6.56 3.86 0.68
C SER A 144 -5.57 4.87 1.24
N ILE A 145 -5.96 5.59 2.27
CA ILE A 145 -5.07 6.46 3.05
C ILE A 145 -5.35 6.23 4.52
N THR A 146 -4.34 5.84 5.29
CA THR A 146 -4.35 5.94 6.75
C THR A 146 -4.16 7.41 7.10
N LEU A 147 -5.16 8.04 7.69
CA LEU A 147 -5.21 9.51 7.82
C LEU A 147 -4.07 10.09 8.66
N ALA A 148 -3.69 9.40 9.74
CA ALA A 148 -2.62 9.82 10.64
C ALA A 148 -1.64 8.68 10.89
N TRP A 149 -0.37 9.01 11.17
CA TRP A 149 0.66 8.09 11.62
C TRP A 149 1.28 8.59 12.93
N GLY A 150 2.60 8.72 13.05
CA GLY A 150 3.31 9.03 14.29
C GLY A 150 3.16 10.48 14.75
N ALA A 151 3.24 11.45 13.85
CA ALA A 151 3.10 12.88 14.15
C ALA A 151 1.78 13.46 13.63
N ALA A 152 1.32 14.55 14.25
CA ALA A 152 0.24 15.37 13.72
C ALA A 152 0.65 16.06 12.42
N THR A 153 -0.30 16.24 11.52
CA THR A 153 -0.14 17.06 10.31
C THR A 153 -0.87 18.40 10.47
N GLY A 154 -0.90 19.26 9.45
CA GLY A 154 -1.66 20.52 9.48
C GLY A 154 -3.18 20.33 9.62
N TRP A 155 -3.70 19.13 9.41
CA TRP A 155 -5.13 18.88 9.32
C TRP A 155 -5.69 17.74 10.19
N ILE A 156 -4.82 16.94 10.83
CA ILE A 156 -5.21 15.83 11.73
C ILE A 156 -4.17 15.61 12.82
N ASP A 157 -4.64 15.31 14.00
CA ASP A 157 -3.82 14.87 15.12
C ASP A 157 -3.40 13.41 14.99
N SER A 158 -2.35 13.03 15.70
CA SER A 158 -1.93 11.65 15.89
C SER A 158 -2.09 11.21 17.34
N HIS A 159 -1.87 9.92 17.62
CA HIS A 159 -1.87 9.42 19.00
C HIS A 159 -0.71 9.95 19.85
N ASN A 160 0.36 10.44 19.22
CA ASN A 160 1.52 10.99 19.92
C ASN A 160 1.46 12.52 20.05
N GLU A 161 0.65 13.19 19.25
CA GLU A 161 0.66 14.64 19.16
C GLU A 161 -0.76 15.18 18.91
N GLU A 162 -1.26 15.98 19.85
CA GLU A 162 -2.54 16.68 19.77
C GLU A 162 -2.30 18.18 19.52
N ARG A 163 -2.81 18.70 18.40
CA ARG A 163 -2.71 20.11 18.01
C ARG A 163 -4.07 20.74 17.76
N HIS A 164 -5.06 19.95 17.33
CA HIS A 164 -6.32 20.44 16.75
C HIS A 164 -7.56 19.91 17.51
N GLY A 165 -7.38 18.93 18.40
CA GLY A 165 -8.49 18.17 19.00
C GLY A 165 -9.14 17.19 17.99
N GLY A 166 -8.34 16.61 17.10
CA GLY A 166 -8.75 15.65 16.08
C GLY A 166 -8.60 16.18 14.65
N LEU A 167 -9.65 16.10 13.83
CA LEU A 167 -9.68 16.64 12.47
C LEU A 167 -9.96 18.15 12.46
N THR A 168 -9.21 18.91 11.67
CA THR A 168 -9.56 20.28 11.31
C THR A 168 -10.74 20.31 10.32
N ASP A 169 -11.22 21.50 9.92
CA ASP A 169 -12.22 21.65 8.86
C ASP A 169 -11.70 21.11 7.52
N PHE A 170 -10.42 21.33 7.21
CA PHE A 170 -9.77 20.74 6.04
C PHE A 170 -9.76 19.21 6.14
N GLY A 171 -9.37 18.64 7.28
CA GLY A 171 -9.37 17.20 7.51
C GLY A 171 -10.76 16.56 7.32
N ARG A 172 -11.83 17.23 7.75
CA ARG A 172 -13.20 16.81 7.44
C ARG A 172 -13.49 16.85 5.94
N GLY A 173 -12.96 17.86 5.24
CA GLY A 173 -13.01 17.95 3.78
C GLY A 173 -12.28 16.80 3.08
N VAL A 174 -11.11 16.39 3.60
CA VAL A 174 -10.37 15.21 3.11
C VAL A 174 -11.23 13.94 3.20
N VAL A 175 -11.83 13.67 4.37
CA VAL A 175 -12.70 12.50 4.57
C VAL A 175 -13.92 12.53 3.64
N ALA A 176 -14.53 13.69 3.45
CA ALA A 176 -15.65 13.85 2.54
C ALA A 176 -15.26 13.63 1.06
N GLU A 177 -14.07 14.08 0.65
CA GLU A 177 -13.57 13.88 -0.71
C GLU A 177 -13.20 12.41 -0.99
N MET A 178 -12.82 11.65 0.04
CA MET A 178 -12.49 10.22 -0.07
C MET A 178 -13.72 9.31 -0.25
N GLN A 179 -14.93 9.79 0.05
CA GLN A 179 -16.20 9.06 -0.12
C GLN A 179 -16.73 9.15 -1.56
#